data_100bd68c0b93d337debb19e802aeeb12
#
_entry.id   100bd68c0b93d337debb19e802aeeb12
#
_cell.length_a   1.000
_cell.length_b   1.000
_cell.length_c   1.000
_cell.angle_alpha   90.00
_cell.angle_beta   90.00
_cell.angle_gamma   90.00
#
_symmetry.space_group_name_H-M   'P 1'
#
loop_
_entity.id
_entity.type
_entity.pdbx_description
1 polymer ?
#
loop_
_entity_poly.entity_id
_entity_poly.type
_entity_poly.pdbx_seq_one_letter_code
_entity_poly.pdbx_strand_id
1 'polypeptide(L)'
;MRKGQENMDLTELRSQIDEIDSGIVDLYEKRMDISRQVAEYKIENGKQVFDKAREEEKIRKVKSLTHNDFNSHGIEELFEQIMSMSRKLQYQLLSERGSLNKLPFIQVDQLETEKARVVFQGAEGAYSQAAMHQYFGDKIDSFHVDTFRDAMIAIDEGSADYAVLPIENSTAGIVSEIYDLLVEFENYIVGEQIIRIEHCLMAVPGTKLSDIKTVYSHPQSLMQSARYLNAHPWQQISMQNNAFAARKVAEEKDKTQAAIASEYAARLYGLEILEKGVNQSSTNSTRFIIVTNQKIFLKNAKKVSICFEVAHESGSLYHMLSHFIYNNLNMNRIESRPIEDRNWEYRFFIDFDGNLSDSAVKNALRGLRDEARNMKILGNY
;
A
#
# COMPACT_ATOMS: atom_id res chain seq x y z
N MET A 1 12.08 7.64 67.31
CA MET A 1 13.08 8.42 66.57
C MET A 1 12.92 8.06 65.11
N ARG A 2 12.19 8.87 64.34
CA ARG A 2 12.13 8.75 62.86
C ARG A 2 13.42 9.40 62.31
N LYS A 3 14.31 8.62 61.69
CA LYS A 3 15.46 9.12 60.97
C LYS A 3 14.94 9.98 59.79
N GLY A 4 15.50 11.16 59.65
CA GLY A 4 15.14 12.14 58.65
C GLY A 4 15.23 11.53 57.23
N GLN A 5 14.13 11.63 56.52
CA GLN A 5 14.17 11.63 55.06
C GLN A 5 14.76 12.97 54.69
N GLU A 6 15.99 12.96 54.20
CA GLU A 6 16.53 14.11 53.47
C GLU A 6 15.55 14.36 52.31
N ASN A 7 14.99 15.56 52.33
CA ASN A 7 14.12 16.04 51.25
C ASN A 7 15.05 16.22 50.03
N MET A 8 15.19 15.20 49.20
CA MET A 8 15.89 15.33 47.93
C MET A 8 15.21 16.39 47.08
N ASP A 9 15.92 17.46 46.75
CA ASP A 9 15.39 18.52 45.89
C ASP A 9 15.26 17.98 44.46
N LEU A 10 14.06 18.11 43.89
CA LEU A 10 13.76 17.69 42.53
C LEU A 10 14.72 18.29 41.47
N THR A 11 15.20 19.52 41.77
CA THR A 11 16.16 20.25 40.94
C THR A 11 17.52 19.54 40.92
N GLU A 12 17.97 19.07 42.09
CA GLU A 12 19.21 18.32 42.23
C GLU A 12 19.14 16.95 41.52
N LEU A 13 18.00 16.26 41.67
CA LEU A 13 17.78 14.97 40.96
C LEU A 13 17.78 15.15 39.43
N ARG A 14 17.19 16.20 38.93
CA ARG A 14 17.21 16.53 37.49
C ARG A 14 18.62 16.85 37.00
N SER A 15 19.41 17.62 37.77
CA SER A 15 20.79 17.91 37.43
C SER A 15 21.65 16.63 37.34
N GLN A 16 21.41 15.66 38.24
CA GLN A 16 22.11 14.38 38.18
C GLN A 16 21.69 13.54 36.95
N ILE A 17 20.41 13.62 36.54
CA ILE A 17 19.94 12.98 35.31
C ILE A 17 20.60 13.63 34.09
N ASP A 18 20.66 14.99 34.03
CA ASP A 18 21.28 15.73 32.91
C ASP A 18 22.78 15.37 32.74
N GLU A 19 23.50 15.17 33.84
CA GLU A 19 24.92 14.72 33.79
C GLU A 19 25.03 13.28 33.24
N ILE A 20 24.17 12.36 33.67
CA ILE A 20 24.11 10.99 33.16
C ILE A 20 23.75 10.98 31.68
N ASP A 21 22.75 11.77 31.26
CA ASP A 21 22.33 11.88 29.86
C ASP A 21 23.46 12.37 28.96
N SER A 22 24.24 13.37 29.42
CA SER A 22 25.45 13.82 28.73
C SER A 22 26.45 12.69 28.52
N GLY A 23 26.67 11.88 29.56
CA GLY A 23 27.53 10.70 29.46
C GLY A 23 27.03 9.65 28.48
N ILE A 24 25.72 9.45 28.42
CA ILE A 24 25.07 8.54 27.45
C ILE A 24 25.30 9.03 26.02
N VAL A 25 25.14 10.32 25.76
CA VAL A 25 25.42 10.93 24.44
C VAL A 25 26.86 10.69 24.02
N ASP A 26 27.84 10.99 24.87
CA ASP A 26 29.24 10.78 24.59
C ASP A 26 29.56 9.31 24.26
N LEU A 27 28.99 8.38 25.01
CA LEU A 27 29.20 6.94 24.79
C LEU A 27 28.52 6.47 23.49
N TYR A 28 27.36 7.01 23.18
CA TYR A 28 26.65 6.71 21.94
C TYR A 28 27.44 7.18 20.72
N GLU A 29 27.96 8.42 20.72
CA GLU A 29 28.77 8.96 19.61
C GLU A 29 30.02 8.13 19.38
N LYS A 30 30.78 7.83 20.44
CA LYS A 30 31.96 6.94 20.37
C LYS A 30 31.61 5.57 19.78
N ARG A 31 30.46 5.02 20.16
CA ARG A 31 29.97 3.74 19.63
C ARG A 31 29.62 3.83 18.14
N MET A 32 29.04 4.95 17.68
CA MET A 32 28.73 5.17 16.26
C MET A 32 30.03 5.34 15.43
N ASP A 33 31.06 5.99 15.96
CA ASP A 33 32.36 6.08 15.28
C ASP A 33 33.00 4.70 15.07
N ILE A 34 32.96 3.83 16.08
CA ILE A 34 33.38 2.44 15.92
C ILE A 34 32.50 1.68 14.91
N SER A 35 31.20 1.93 14.91
CA SER A 35 30.31 1.31 13.94
C SER A 35 30.62 1.72 12.49
N ARG A 36 31.10 2.94 12.28
CA ARG A 36 31.61 3.42 10.98
C ARG A 36 32.84 2.61 10.53
N GLN A 37 33.80 2.41 11.41
CA GLN A 37 35.00 1.60 11.13
C GLN A 37 34.62 0.13 10.84
N VAL A 38 33.64 -0.42 11.56
CA VAL A 38 33.15 -1.77 11.28
C VAL A 38 32.48 -1.83 9.88
N ALA A 39 31.78 -0.77 9.49
CA ALA A 39 31.19 -0.70 8.13
C ALA A 39 32.30 -0.72 7.06
N GLU A 40 33.35 0.08 7.23
CA GLU A 40 34.51 0.12 6.31
C GLU A 40 35.14 -1.25 6.16
N TYR A 41 35.40 -1.91 7.29
CA TYR A 41 35.92 -3.28 7.28
C TYR A 41 35.02 -4.27 6.56
N LYS A 42 33.70 -4.20 6.81
CA LYS A 42 32.72 -5.08 6.15
C LYS A 42 32.68 -4.85 4.65
N ILE A 43 32.72 -3.59 4.21
CA ILE A 43 32.71 -3.21 2.79
C ILE A 43 33.99 -3.79 2.10
N GLU A 44 35.15 -3.59 2.67
CA GLU A 44 36.42 -4.05 2.12
C GLU A 44 36.49 -5.58 2.04
N ASN A 45 35.88 -6.28 2.97
CA ASN A 45 35.90 -7.74 3.05
C ASN A 45 34.66 -8.45 2.53
N GLY A 46 33.73 -7.71 1.90
CA GLY A 46 32.49 -8.28 1.32
C GLY A 46 31.55 -8.93 2.34
N LYS A 47 31.60 -8.50 3.62
CA LYS A 47 30.76 -9.06 4.69
C LYS A 47 29.40 -8.38 4.74
N GLN A 48 28.38 -9.15 5.11
CA GLN A 48 27.01 -8.62 5.31
C GLN A 48 26.97 -7.67 6.51
N VAL A 49 26.11 -6.64 6.43
CA VAL A 49 25.87 -5.69 7.52
C VAL A 49 25.16 -6.36 8.68
N PHE A 50 24.06 -7.05 8.41
CA PHE A 50 23.26 -7.74 9.43
C PHE A 50 23.87 -9.09 9.79
N ASP A 51 24.11 -9.29 11.07
CA ASP A 51 24.60 -10.53 11.67
C ASP A 51 23.73 -10.86 12.88
N LYS A 52 22.65 -11.63 12.63
CA LYS A 52 21.63 -11.96 13.62
C LYS A 52 22.24 -12.66 14.85
N ALA A 53 23.13 -13.63 14.64
CA ALA A 53 23.73 -14.38 15.74
C ALA A 53 24.55 -13.50 16.67
N ARG A 54 25.29 -12.55 16.09
CA ARG A 54 26.10 -11.57 16.82
C ARG A 54 25.25 -10.58 17.61
N GLU A 55 24.13 -10.16 17.06
CA GLU A 55 23.20 -9.24 17.74
C GLU A 55 22.52 -9.93 18.92
N GLU A 56 22.01 -11.14 18.74
CA GLU A 56 21.44 -11.94 19.83
C GLU A 56 22.43 -12.21 20.96
N GLU A 57 23.69 -12.52 20.62
CA GLU A 57 24.77 -12.67 21.62
C GLU A 57 24.97 -11.37 22.40
N LYS A 58 24.97 -10.24 21.69
CA LYS A 58 25.14 -8.92 22.30
C LYS A 58 24.00 -8.58 23.26
N ILE A 59 22.76 -8.82 22.85
CA ILE A 59 21.59 -8.61 23.71
C ILE A 59 21.67 -9.45 24.98
N ARG A 60 21.95 -10.75 24.85
CA ARG A 60 22.15 -11.63 26.04
C ARG A 60 23.22 -11.08 26.99
N LYS A 61 24.34 -10.59 26.45
CA LYS A 61 25.43 -10.03 27.24
C LYS A 61 25.05 -8.75 27.97
N VAL A 62 24.37 -7.79 27.31
CA VAL A 62 24.00 -6.53 27.98
C VAL A 62 22.91 -6.74 29.03
N LYS A 63 21.95 -7.64 28.78
CA LYS A 63 20.95 -8.03 29.77
C LYS A 63 21.57 -8.63 31.03
N SER A 64 22.63 -9.45 30.90
CA SER A 64 23.31 -10.04 32.06
C SER A 64 24.06 -9.03 32.93
N LEU A 65 24.23 -7.77 32.48
CA LEU A 65 24.83 -6.68 33.24
C LEU A 65 23.82 -5.92 34.11
N THR A 66 22.53 -6.16 33.93
CA THR A 66 21.46 -5.49 34.68
C THR A 66 21.19 -6.21 36.02
N HIS A 67 20.60 -5.49 36.98
CA HIS A 67 20.37 -5.97 38.34
C HIS A 67 18.91 -6.28 38.67
N ASN A 68 17.98 -6.03 37.74
CA ASN A 68 16.55 -6.32 37.89
C ASN A 68 15.86 -6.47 36.53
N ASP A 69 14.68 -7.10 36.53
CA ASP A 69 13.95 -7.41 35.30
C ASP A 69 13.47 -6.18 34.55
N PHE A 70 13.06 -5.12 35.26
CA PHE A 70 12.64 -3.85 34.63
C PHE A 70 13.78 -3.24 33.80
N ASN A 71 14.97 -3.11 34.41
CA ASN A 71 16.14 -2.59 33.71
C ASN A 71 16.63 -3.53 32.61
N SER A 72 16.49 -4.86 32.81
CA SER A 72 16.86 -5.85 31.78
C SER A 72 16.04 -5.67 30.52
N HIS A 73 14.73 -5.46 30.63
CA HIS A 73 13.85 -5.19 29.50
C HIS A 73 14.19 -3.84 28.83
N GLY A 74 14.33 -2.77 29.61
CA GLY A 74 14.69 -1.46 29.07
C GLY A 74 16.06 -1.43 28.35
N ILE A 75 17.05 -2.18 28.85
CA ILE A 75 18.36 -2.32 28.20
C ILE A 75 18.27 -3.12 26.90
N GLU A 76 17.44 -4.15 26.85
CA GLU A 76 17.17 -4.90 25.62
C GLU A 76 16.66 -3.97 24.54
N GLU A 77 15.56 -3.25 24.78
CA GLU A 77 14.97 -2.29 23.83
C GLU A 77 15.99 -1.21 23.41
N LEU A 78 16.70 -0.62 24.36
CA LEU A 78 17.72 0.40 24.07
C LEU A 78 18.80 -0.11 23.13
N PHE A 79 19.35 -1.30 23.39
CA PHE A 79 20.43 -1.86 22.59
C PHE A 79 19.96 -2.35 21.22
N GLU A 80 18.75 -2.84 21.09
CA GLU A 80 18.13 -3.12 19.80
C GLU A 80 18.06 -1.85 18.93
N GLN A 81 17.61 -0.72 19.51
CA GLN A 81 17.59 0.58 18.84
C GLN A 81 19.00 1.03 18.43
N ILE A 82 19.96 0.95 19.33
CA ILE A 82 21.35 1.35 19.05
C ILE A 82 21.96 0.47 17.93
N MET A 83 21.68 -0.84 17.90
CA MET A 83 22.16 -1.73 16.84
C MET A 83 21.46 -1.44 15.51
N SER A 84 20.17 -1.18 15.52
CA SER A 84 19.43 -0.75 14.33
C SER A 84 20.00 0.54 13.73
N MET A 85 20.30 1.56 14.56
CA MET A 85 20.96 2.79 14.12
C MET A 85 22.36 2.53 13.56
N SER A 86 23.11 1.60 14.15
CA SER A 86 24.44 1.19 13.64
C SER A 86 24.32 0.54 12.26
N ARG A 87 23.32 -0.33 12.04
CA ARG A 87 23.05 -0.93 10.71
C ARG A 87 22.71 0.14 9.68
N LYS A 88 21.83 1.08 10.04
CA LYS A 88 21.48 2.22 9.17
C LYS A 88 22.72 2.98 8.70
N LEU A 89 23.62 3.35 9.63
CA LEU A 89 24.87 4.02 9.30
C LEU A 89 25.73 3.16 8.34
N GLN A 90 25.85 1.86 8.59
CA GLN A 90 26.59 0.94 7.74
C GLN A 90 25.99 0.85 6.32
N TYR A 91 24.66 0.75 6.19
CA TYR A 91 23.97 0.72 4.88
C TYR A 91 24.12 2.05 4.13
N GLN A 92 24.08 3.18 4.84
CA GLN A 92 24.32 4.50 4.24
C GLN A 92 25.71 4.60 3.62
N LEU A 93 26.74 4.19 4.34
CA LEU A 93 28.12 4.16 3.84
C LEU A 93 28.31 3.22 2.64
N LEU A 94 27.63 2.06 2.64
CA LEU A 94 27.59 1.15 1.49
C LEU A 94 26.98 1.81 0.26
N SER A 95 25.89 2.57 0.46
CA SER A 95 25.22 3.31 -0.61
C SER A 95 26.12 4.37 -1.23
N GLU A 96 26.79 5.16 -0.39
CA GLU A 96 27.70 6.23 -0.81
C GLU A 96 28.90 5.72 -1.62
N ARG A 97 29.39 4.52 -1.31
CA ARG A 97 30.49 3.87 -2.05
C ARG A 97 30.05 3.09 -3.29
N GLY A 98 28.75 3.15 -3.67
CA GLY A 98 28.21 2.46 -4.84
C GLY A 98 28.25 0.93 -4.76
N SER A 99 28.52 0.37 -3.58
CA SER A 99 28.63 -1.09 -3.33
C SER A 99 27.27 -1.77 -3.14
N LEU A 100 26.16 -1.04 -3.31
CA LEU A 100 24.82 -1.61 -3.23
C LEU A 100 24.47 -2.33 -4.53
N ASN A 101 24.03 -3.57 -4.42
CA ASN A 101 23.36 -4.25 -5.53
C ASN A 101 22.23 -3.36 -6.04
N LYS A 102 22.22 -3.07 -7.35
CA LYS A 102 21.14 -2.32 -7.98
C LYS A 102 19.82 -3.07 -7.76
N LEU A 103 18.79 -2.35 -7.38
CA LEU A 103 17.43 -2.90 -7.40
C LEU A 103 17.13 -3.33 -8.84
N PRO A 104 16.41 -4.44 -9.04
CA PRO A 104 16.12 -4.95 -10.40
C PRO A 104 15.05 -4.12 -11.12
N PHE A 105 14.94 -2.83 -10.81
CA PHE A 105 14.00 -1.89 -11.40
C PHE A 105 14.74 -0.88 -12.25
N ILE A 106 14.17 -0.57 -13.42
CA ILE A 106 14.72 0.40 -14.38
C ILE A 106 13.92 1.70 -14.26
N GLN A 107 14.64 2.81 -14.05
CA GLN A 107 14.03 4.13 -14.07
C GLN A 107 13.76 4.55 -15.51
N VAL A 108 12.53 5.04 -15.77
CA VAL A 108 12.09 5.56 -17.06
C VAL A 108 11.55 6.98 -16.90
N ASP A 109 11.63 7.79 -17.96
CA ASP A 109 11.09 9.16 -17.95
C ASP A 109 9.56 9.16 -18.15
N GLN A 110 9.04 8.20 -18.92
CA GLN A 110 7.60 8.04 -19.21
C GLN A 110 7.28 6.56 -19.46
N LEU A 111 6.02 6.18 -19.29
CA LEU A 111 5.52 4.87 -19.71
C LEU A 111 5.36 4.84 -21.24
N GLU A 112 5.66 3.69 -21.84
CA GLU A 112 5.43 3.47 -23.26
C GLU A 112 3.95 3.19 -23.49
N THR A 113 3.22 4.14 -24.08
CA THR A 113 1.77 4.03 -24.26
C THR A 113 1.31 4.11 -25.71
N GLU A 114 2.19 4.49 -26.65
CA GLU A 114 1.80 4.78 -28.04
C GLU A 114 1.16 3.59 -28.77
N LYS A 115 1.64 2.37 -28.46
CA LYS A 115 1.13 1.10 -29.03
C LYS A 115 0.69 0.12 -27.96
N ALA A 116 0.54 0.62 -26.75
CA ALA A 116 0.20 -0.21 -25.62
C ALA A 116 -1.25 -0.67 -25.69
N ARG A 117 -1.47 -1.90 -25.22
CA ARG A 117 -2.77 -2.50 -25.06
C ARG A 117 -3.10 -2.62 -23.58
N VAL A 118 -4.26 -2.14 -23.19
CA VAL A 118 -4.67 -2.07 -21.77
C VAL A 118 -5.84 -2.99 -21.52
N VAL A 119 -5.72 -3.82 -20.48
CA VAL A 119 -6.82 -4.65 -19.99
C VAL A 119 -7.44 -4.03 -18.73
N PHE A 120 -8.75 -4.13 -18.59
CA PHE A 120 -9.47 -3.76 -17.38
C PHE A 120 -10.51 -4.82 -17.01
N GLN A 121 -10.79 -4.96 -15.72
CA GLN A 121 -11.82 -5.89 -15.25
C GLN A 121 -13.21 -5.28 -15.32
N GLY A 122 -14.19 -6.07 -15.74
CA GLY A 122 -15.61 -5.74 -15.75
C GLY A 122 -16.19 -5.74 -17.15
N ALA A 123 -16.97 -4.72 -17.47
CA ALA A 123 -17.60 -4.55 -18.78
C ALA A 123 -17.34 -3.15 -19.32
N GLU A 124 -17.62 -2.94 -20.59
CA GLU A 124 -17.69 -1.59 -21.14
C GLU A 124 -18.66 -0.73 -20.33
N GLY A 125 -18.26 0.49 -20.01
CA GLY A 125 -19.03 1.39 -19.12
C GLY A 125 -18.71 1.25 -17.63
N ALA A 126 -17.82 0.32 -17.22
CA ALA A 126 -17.40 0.18 -15.84
C ALA A 126 -16.51 1.36 -15.36
N TYR A 127 -16.42 1.56 -14.05
CA TYR A 127 -15.51 2.56 -13.46
C TYR A 127 -14.03 2.26 -13.76
N SER A 128 -13.65 1.00 -13.91
CA SER A 128 -12.31 0.59 -14.35
C SER A 128 -11.98 1.11 -15.76
N GLN A 129 -12.93 1.08 -16.69
CA GLN A 129 -12.76 1.67 -18.01
C GLN A 129 -12.66 3.20 -17.93
N ALA A 130 -13.46 3.84 -17.09
CA ALA A 130 -13.37 5.29 -16.89
C ALA A 130 -11.99 5.67 -16.30
N ALA A 131 -11.46 4.90 -15.36
CA ALA A 131 -10.11 5.08 -14.83
C ALA A 131 -9.03 4.91 -15.90
N MET A 132 -9.18 3.90 -16.75
CA MET A 132 -8.29 3.66 -17.89
C MET A 132 -8.24 4.85 -18.85
N HIS A 133 -9.40 5.35 -19.29
CA HIS A 133 -9.45 6.51 -20.19
C HIS A 133 -8.91 7.78 -19.55
N GLN A 134 -9.14 7.97 -18.25
CA GLN A 134 -8.59 9.14 -17.55
C GLN A 134 -7.06 9.08 -17.43
N TYR A 135 -6.47 7.90 -17.32
CA TYR A 135 -5.02 7.72 -17.18
C TYR A 135 -4.31 7.70 -18.54
N PHE A 136 -4.81 6.92 -19.50
CA PHE A 136 -4.17 6.67 -20.81
C PHE A 136 -4.74 7.52 -21.96
N GLY A 137 -5.89 8.16 -21.77
CA GLY A 137 -6.65 8.86 -22.82
C GLY A 137 -7.59 7.94 -23.59
N ASP A 138 -8.48 8.57 -24.39
CA ASP A 138 -9.59 7.87 -25.05
C ASP A 138 -9.17 7.01 -26.26
N LYS A 139 -7.95 7.15 -26.75
CA LYS A 139 -7.48 6.46 -27.97
C LYS A 139 -6.67 5.20 -27.72
N ILE A 140 -6.52 4.82 -26.46
CA ILE A 140 -5.74 3.61 -26.09
C ILE A 140 -6.47 2.34 -26.59
N ASP A 141 -5.72 1.40 -27.16
CA ASP A 141 -6.24 0.06 -27.46
C ASP A 141 -6.51 -0.69 -26.17
N SER A 142 -7.71 -1.24 -26.04
CA SER A 142 -8.12 -1.85 -24.79
C SER A 142 -9.15 -2.96 -24.96
N PHE A 143 -9.19 -3.86 -23.98
CA PHE A 143 -10.22 -4.89 -23.86
C PHE A 143 -10.54 -5.16 -22.39
N HIS A 144 -11.67 -5.78 -22.14
CA HIS A 144 -12.08 -6.14 -20.79
C HIS A 144 -12.04 -7.65 -20.57
N VAL A 145 -11.94 -8.03 -19.30
CA VAL A 145 -11.98 -9.42 -18.82
C VAL A 145 -12.92 -9.52 -17.61
N ASP A 146 -13.38 -10.73 -17.32
CA ASP A 146 -14.37 -10.96 -16.29
C ASP A 146 -13.79 -10.90 -14.87
N THR A 147 -12.57 -11.39 -14.66
CA THR A 147 -11.95 -11.48 -13.34
C THR A 147 -10.66 -10.66 -13.24
N PHE A 148 -10.27 -10.30 -12.02
CA PHE A 148 -8.97 -9.65 -11.78
C PHE A 148 -7.79 -10.55 -12.13
N ARG A 149 -7.96 -11.86 -11.91
CA ARG A 149 -6.97 -12.88 -12.27
C ARG A 149 -6.72 -12.91 -13.78
N ASP A 150 -7.77 -12.87 -14.58
CA ASP A 150 -7.64 -12.84 -16.04
C ASP A 150 -6.87 -11.60 -16.52
N ALA A 151 -7.05 -10.46 -15.84
CA ALA A 151 -6.28 -9.26 -16.15
C ALA A 151 -4.78 -9.42 -15.82
N MET A 152 -4.44 -10.08 -14.71
CA MET A 152 -3.04 -10.38 -14.37
C MET A 152 -2.41 -11.39 -15.34
N ILE A 153 -3.17 -12.40 -15.75
CA ILE A 153 -2.75 -13.37 -16.77
C ILE A 153 -2.52 -12.69 -18.12
N ALA A 154 -3.40 -11.79 -18.53
CA ALA A 154 -3.26 -11.06 -19.78
C ALA A 154 -1.95 -10.28 -19.90
N ILE A 155 -1.46 -9.72 -18.76
CA ILE A 155 -0.15 -9.06 -18.71
C ILE A 155 0.98 -10.10 -18.74
N ASP A 156 0.88 -11.17 -17.97
CA ASP A 156 1.91 -12.18 -17.85
C ASP A 156 2.16 -12.90 -19.20
N GLU A 157 1.08 -13.17 -19.95
CA GLU A 157 1.11 -13.77 -21.29
C GLU A 157 1.45 -12.77 -22.41
N GLY A 158 1.51 -11.45 -22.11
CA GLY A 158 1.83 -10.41 -23.08
C GLY A 158 0.68 -10.07 -24.04
N SER A 159 -0.57 -10.44 -23.73
CA SER A 159 -1.75 -10.02 -24.49
C SER A 159 -2.19 -8.60 -24.14
N ALA A 160 -1.74 -8.06 -22.99
CA ALA A 160 -1.83 -6.68 -22.58
C ALA A 160 -0.49 -6.20 -22.02
N ASP A 161 -0.18 -4.90 -22.18
CA ASP A 161 1.00 -4.25 -21.61
C ASP A 161 0.72 -3.71 -20.21
N TYR A 162 -0.52 -3.27 -19.99
CA TYR A 162 -0.98 -2.70 -18.71
C TYR A 162 -2.35 -3.23 -18.31
N ALA A 163 -2.59 -3.32 -17.00
CA ALA A 163 -3.93 -3.55 -16.44
C ALA A 163 -4.34 -2.38 -15.53
N VAL A 164 -5.65 -2.09 -15.52
CA VAL A 164 -6.27 -1.13 -14.61
C VAL A 164 -7.15 -1.87 -13.63
N LEU A 165 -6.75 -1.89 -12.36
CA LEU A 165 -7.36 -2.71 -11.32
C LEU A 165 -7.73 -1.88 -10.09
N PRO A 166 -8.93 -2.03 -9.51
CA PRO A 166 -9.32 -1.32 -8.29
C PRO A 166 -8.62 -1.92 -7.08
N ILE A 167 -7.87 -1.12 -6.32
CA ILE A 167 -7.19 -1.61 -5.12
C ILE A 167 -7.93 -1.23 -3.83
N GLU A 168 -8.68 -0.13 -3.87
CA GLU A 168 -9.35 0.41 -2.69
C GLU A 168 -10.52 1.30 -3.07
N ASN A 169 -11.60 1.23 -2.29
CA ASN A 169 -12.69 2.20 -2.33
C ASN A 169 -12.84 2.87 -0.95
N SER A 170 -13.02 4.19 -0.92
CA SER A 170 -13.06 4.97 0.32
C SER A 170 -14.22 4.62 1.25
N THR A 171 -15.26 3.93 0.76
CA THR A 171 -16.43 3.52 1.55
C THR A 171 -16.54 2.00 1.73
N ALA A 172 -15.99 1.22 0.82
CA ALA A 172 -16.04 -0.25 0.85
C ALA A 172 -14.75 -0.88 1.40
N GLY A 173 -13.66 -0.10 1.48
CA GLY A 173 -12.36 -0.60 1.90
C GLY A 173 -11.55 -1.22 0.77
N ILE A 174 -10.67 -2.14 1.13
CA ILE A 174 -9.71 -2.78 0.22
C ILE A 174 -10.36 -3.82 -0.69
N VAL A 175 -9.80 -3.97 -1.88
CA VAL A 175 -10.08 -5.09 -2.77
C VAL A 175 -9.03 -6.17 -2.50
N SER A 176 -9.32 -7.03 -1.54
CA SER A 176 -8.39 -8.02 -0.97
C SER A 176 -7.72 -8.90 -2.03
N GLU A 177 -8.48 -9.37 -3.02
CA GLU A 177 -8.00 -10.23 -4.10
C GLU A 177 -6.83 -9.60 -4.88
N ILE A 178 -6.84 -8.28 -5.09
CA ILE A 178 -5.77 -7.59 -5.81
C ILE A 178 -4.43 -7.70 -5.07
N TYR A 179 -4.45 -7.62 -3.73
CA TYR A 179 -3.23 -7.79 -2.94
C TYR A 179 -2.66 -9.20 -3.05
N ASP A 180 -3.52 -10.22 -3.05
CA ASP A 180 -3.11 -11.61 -3.19
C ASP A 180 -2.52 -11.84 -4.59
N LEU A 181 -3.16 -11.33 -5.63
CA LEU A 181 -2.68 -11.42 -7.02
C LEU A 181 -1.36 -10.67 -7.24
N LEU A 182 -1.15 -9.50 -6.63
CA LEU A 182 0.13 -8.78 -6.70
C LEU A 182 1.29 -9.55 -6.05
N VAL A 183 1.00 -10.47 -5.15
CA VAL A 183 2.01 -11.36 -4.58
C VAL A 183 2.27 -12.56 -5.48
N GLU A 184 1.21 -13.15 -6.02
CA GLU A 184 1.27 -14.35 -6.85
C GLU A 184 1.95 -14.10 -8.20
N PHE A 185 1.59 -13.01 -8.88
CA PHE A 185 2.11 -12.66 -10.20
C PHE A 185 3.34 -11.74 -10.10
N GLU A 186 4.28 -11.87 -11.05
CA GLU A 186 5.42 -10.95 -11.20
C GLU A 186 5.01 -9.68 -11.95
N ASN A 187 3.91 -9.07 -11.48
CA ASN A 187 3.36 -7.83 -11.99
C ASN A 187 3.59 -6.69 -10.99
N TYR A 188 3.83 -5.48 -11.50
CA TYR A 188 4.30 -4.33 -10.72
C TYR A 188 3.45 -3.09 -10.95
N ILE A 189 3.20 -2.33 -9.90
CA ILE A 189 2.44 -1.08 -9.95
C ILE A 189 3.35 0.02 -10.51
N VAL A 190 2.91 0.67 -11.59
CA VAL A 190 3.62 1.78 -12.24
C VAL A 190 2.84 3.09 -12.26
N GLY A 191 1.61 3.09 -11.72
CA GLY A 191 0.77 4.27 -11.64
C GLY A 191 -0.46 4.04 -10.80
N GLU A 192 -1.15 5.13 -10.48
CA GLU A 192 -2.47 5.09 -9.83
C GLU A 192 -3.40 6.13 -10.45
N GLN A 193 -4.70 5.84 -10.43
CA GLN A 193 -5.75 6.74 -10.84
C GLN A 193 -6.89 6.71 -9.82
N ILE A 194 -7.24 7.88 -9.31
CA ILE A 194 -8.39 8.02 -8.39
C ILE A 194 -9.59 8.51 -9.19
N ILE A 195 -10.68 7.75 -9.08
CA ILE A 195 -11.97 8.10 -9.72
C ILE A 195 -12.98 8.38 -8.62
N ARG A 196 -13.63 9.54 -8.71
CA ARG A 196 -14.81 9.83 -7.90
C ARG A 196 -15.97 8.94 -8.34
N ILE A 197 -16.61 8.26 -7.41
CA ILE A 197 -17.73 7.39 -7.66
C ILE A 197 -19.02 8.19 -7.45
N GLU A 198 -19.63 8.59 -8.55
CA GLU A 198 -20.92 9.26 -8.56
C GLU A 198 -21.93 8.36 -9.28
N HIS A 199 -22.85 7.81 -8.51
CA HIS A 199 -23.91 6.96 -9.05
C HIS A 199 -25.04 7.81 -9.61
N CYS A 200 -25.47 7.48 -10.83
CA CYS A 200 -26.61 8.10 -11.49
C CYS A 200 -27.73 7.08 -11.66
N LEU A 201 -28.97 7.50 -11.40
CA LEU A 201 -30.15 6.77 -11.84
C LEU A 201 -30.38 7.08 -13.31
N MET A 202 -30.51 6.05 -14.13
CA MET A 202 -30.66 6.18 -15.58
C MET A 202 -31.69 5.22 -16.12
N ALA A 203 -32.35 5.61 -17.18
CA ALA A 203 -33.37 4.79 -17.87
C ALA A 203 -33.39 5.09 -19.38
N VAL A 204 -34.23 4.40 -20.08
CA VAL A 204 -34.48 4.66 -21.51
C VAL A 204 -35.00 6.09 -21.70
N PRO A 205 -34.58 6.82 -22.76
CA PRO A 205 -34.97 8.20 -22.99
C PRO A 205 -36.49 8.41 -22.95
N GLY A 206 -36.92 9.47 -22.29
CA GLY A 206 -38.31 9.83 -22.10
C GLY A 206 -39.04 9.00 -21.02
N THR A 207 -38.32 8.30 -20.14
CA THR A 207 -38.86 7.66 -18.92
C THR A 207 -39.01 8.70 -17.81
N LYS A 208 -40.11 8.64 -17.07
CA LYS A 208 -40.34 9.47 -15.86
C LYS A 208 -40.07 8.65 -14.61
N LEU A 209 -39.71 9.30 -13.50
CA LEU A 209 -39.49 8.63 -12.20
C LEU A 209 -40.76 7.84 -11.76
N SER A 210 -41.96 8.33 -12.10
CA SER A 210 -43.24 7.66 -11.82
C SER A 210 -43.44 6.35 -12.58
N ASP A 211 -42.74 6.13 -13.68
CA ASP A 211 -42.91 4.95 -14.52
C ASP A 211 -42.09 3.76 -13.98
N ILE A 212 -41.03 4.07 -13.19
CA ILE A 212 -40.08 3.07 -12.70
C ILE A 212 -40.70 2.15 -11.66
N LYS A 213 -40.54 0.85 -11.86
CA LYS A 213 -40.90 -0.21 -10.92
C LYS A 213 -39.73 -1.00 -10.42
N THR A 214 -38.64 -1.11 -11.23
CA THR A 214 -37.49 -1.94 -10.93
C THR A 214 -36.19 -1.17 -11.19
N VAL A 215 -35.25 -1.28 -10.25
CA VAL A 215 -33.89 -0.70 -10.36
C VAL A 215 -32.84 -1.80 -10.26
N TYR A 216 -31.96 -1.83 -11.23
CA TYR A 216 -30.86 -2.79 -11.34
C TYR A 216 -29.52 -2.12 -10.99
N SER A 217 -28.67 -2.78 -10.22
CA SER A 217 -27.28 -2.38 -10.02
C SER A 217 -26.46 -3.46 -9.31
N HIS A 218 -25.16 -3.23 -9.15
CA HIS A 218 -24.32 -4.06 -8.30
C HIS A 218 -24.76 -3.93 -6.82
N PRO A 219 -24.70 -5.00 -6.00
CA PRO A 219 -25.09 -4.96 -4.57
C PRO A 219 -24.48 -3.81 -3.80
N GLN A 220 -23.18 -3.54 -4.01
CA GLN A 220 -22.47 -2.43 -3.37
C GLN A 220 -23.07 -1.06 -3.71
N SER A 221 -23.43 -0.84 -4.97
CA SER A 221 -24.03 0.43 -5.42
C SER A 221 -25.46 0.60 -4.93
N LEU A 222 -26.24 -0.49 -4.86
CA LEU A 222 -27.58 -0.47 -4.24
C LEU A 222 -27.47 -0.08 -2.76
N MET A 223 -26.53 -0.67 -2.02
CA MET A 223 -26.28 -0.35 -0.62
C MET A 223 -25.82 1.11 -0.45
N GLN A 224 -24.90 1.59 -1.27
CA GLN A 224 -24.42 2.98 -1.26
C GLN A 224 -25.49 4.00 -1.64
N SER A 225 -26.56 3.58 -2.33
CA SER A 225 -27.70 4.41 -2.74
C SER A 225 -28.97 4.12 -1.93
N ALA A 226 -28.89 3.33 -0.86
CA ALA A 226 -30.05 2.83 -0.13
C ALA A 226 -30.97 3.95 0.40
N ARG A 227 -30.40 5.08 0.88
CA ARG A 227 -31.20 6.22 1.34
C ARG A 227 -32.11 6.78 0.25
N TYR A 228 -31.59 6.90 -0.97
CA TYR A 228 -32.34 7.37 -2.13
C TYR A 228 -33.38 6.33 -2.57
N LEU A 229 -32.94 5.07 -2.73
CA LEU A 229 -33.78 3.97 -3.22
C LEU A 229 -34.97 3.66 -2.28
N ASN A 230 -34.77 3.68 -0.96
CA ASN A 230 -35.81 3.40 0.02
C ASN A 230 -36.87 4.51 0.14
N ALA A 231 -36.66 5.67 -0.47
CA ALA A 231 -37.67 6.71 -0.60
C ALA A 231 -38.70 6.43 -1.73
N HIS A 232 -38.48 5.37 -2.51
CA HIS A 232 -39.31 5.00 -3.66
C HIS A 232 -39.79 3.56 -3.53
N PRO A 233 -40.97 3.22 -4.10
CA PRO A 233 -41.55 1.88 -4.02
C PRO A 233 -40.98 0.92 -5.10
N TRP A 234 -39.67 1.07 -5.42
CA TRP A 234 -39.04 0.31 -6.48
C TRP A 234 -38.48 -1.02 -5.99
N GLN A 235 -38.64 -2.06 -6.80
CA GLN A 235 -37.94 -3.32 -6.58
C GLN A 235 -36.48 -3.16 -6.93
N GLN A 236 -35.56 -3.56 -6.02
CA GLN A 236 -34.13 -3.51 -6.22
C GLN A 236 -33.59 -4.90 -6.61
N ILE A 237 -32.93 -5.00 -7.74
CA ILE A 237 -32.38 -6.28 -8.25
C ILE A 237 -30.87 -6.15 -8.43
N SER A 238 -30.14 -7.08 -7.80
CA SER A 238 -28.69 -7.16 -7.90
C SER A 238 -28.23 -7.73 -9.23
N MET A 239 -27.20 -7.11 -9.81
CA MET A 239 -26.50 -7.52 -11.01
C MET A 239 -25.00 -7.68 -10.73
N GLN A 240 -24.31 -8.41 -11.59
CA GLN A 240 -22.87 -8.69 -11.43
C GLN A 240 -22.02 -7.40 -11.39
N ASN A 241 -22.38 -6.38 -12.19
CA ASN A 241 -21.76 -5.05 -12.13
C ASN A 241 -22.74 -3.96 -12.63
N ASN A 242 -22.38 -2.70 -12.40
CA ASN A 242 -23.20 -1.54 -12.75
C ASN A 242 -23.36 -1.36 -14.27
N ALA A 243 -22.34 -1.66 -15.05
CA ALA A 243 -22.38 -1.52 -16.51
C ALA A 243 -23.31 -2.56 -17.13
N PHE A 244 -23.35 -3.78 -16.61
CA PHE A 244 -24.32 -4.80 -17.03
C PHE A 244 -25.76 -4.37 -16.72
N ALA A 245 -26.00 -3.70 -15.60
CA ALA A 245 -27.30 -3.17 -15.27
C ALA A 245 -27.75 -2.09 -16.28
N ALA A 246 -26.85 -1.17 -16.61
CA ALA A 246 -27.11 -0.13 -17.62
C ALA A 246 -27.35 -0.75 -19.01
N ARG A 247 -26.53 -1.70 -19.44
CA ARG A 247 -26.68 -2.40 -20.73
C ARG A 247 -28.01 -3.12 -20.81
N LYS A 248 -28.39 -3.87 -19.76
CA LYS A 248 -29.70 -4.57 -19.70
C LYS A 248 -30.87 -3.61 -19.93
N VAL A 249 -30.90 -2.48 -19.22
CA VAL A 249 -31.99 -1.49 -19.36
C VAL A 249 -32.02 -0.90 -20.78
N ALA A 250 -30.84 -0.66 -21.38
CA ALA A 250 -30.76 -0.16 -22.76
C ALA A 250 -31.26 -1.18 -23.80
N GLU A 251 -30.94 -2.47 -23.62
CA GLU A 251 -31.32 -3.54 -24.54
C GLU A 251 -32.83 -3.87 -24.45
N GLU A 252 -33.40 -3.93 -23.24
CA GLU A 252 -34.80 -4.28 -23.02
C GLU A 252 -35.77 -3.14 -23.37
N LYS A 253 -35.30 -1.90 -23.37
CA LYS A 253 -36.09 -0.70 -23.73
C LYS A 253 -37.42 -0.55 -22.97
N ASP A 254 -37.50 -1.11 -21.77
CA ASP A 254 -38.68 -1.06 -20.90
C ASP A 254 -38.60 0.18 -19.98
N LYS A 255 -39.55 1.11 -20.15
CA LYS A 255 -39.64 2.33 -19.34
C LYS A 255 -39.97 2.08 -17.86
N THR A 256 -40.33 0.87 -17.48
CA THR A 256 -40.55 0.51 -16.06
C THR A 256 -39.22 0.13 -15.35
N GLN A 257 -38.13 0.11 -16.07
CA GLN A 257 -36.83 -0.29 -15.59
C GLN A 257 -35.84 0.89 -15.55
N ALA A 258 -35.01 0.90 -14.55
CA ALA A 258 -33.88 1.83 -14.43
C ALA A 258 -32.61 1.11 -13.93
N ALA A 259 -31.50 1.72 -14.16
CA ALA A 259 -30.22 1.25 -13.62
C ALA A 259 -29.55 2.32 -12.77
N ILE A 260 -28.72 1.89 -11.79
CA ILE A 260 -27.75 2.75 -11.12
C ILE A 260 -26.37 2.39 -11.63
N ALA A 261 -25.71 3.35 -12.31
CA ALA A 261 -24.37 3.18 -12.85
C ALA A 261 -23.66 4.55 -12.95
N SER A 262 -22.47 4.56 -13.61
CA SER A 262 -21.70 5.78 -13.88
C SER A 262 -22.34 6.62 -14.99
N GLU A 263 -22.07 7.94 -14.99
CA GLU A 263 -22.45 8.81 -16.12
C GLU A 263 -21.82 8.32 -17.44
N TYR A 264 -20.62 7.74 -17.36
CA TYR A 264 -19.96 7.15 -18.53
C TYR A 264 -20.80 5.99 -19.13
N ALA A 265 -21.35 5.09 -18.29
CA ALA A 265 -22.22 4.02 -18.74
C ALA A 265 -23.50 4.57 -19.40
N ALA A 266 -24.11 5.63 -18.84
CA ALA A 266 -25.28 6.25 -19.42
C ALA A 266 -25.01 6.75 -20.86
N ARG A 267 -23.90 7.46 -21.05
CA ARG A 267 -23.48 7.93 -22.39
C ARG A 267 -23.22 6.79 -23.37
N LEU A 268 -22.51 5.76 -22.90
CA LEU A 268 -22.14 4.60 -23.74
C LEU A 268 -23.35 3.84 -24.25
N TYR A 269 -24.36 3.62 -23.38
CA TYR A 269 -25.55 2.83 -23.71
C TYR A 269 -26.75 3.68 -24.18
N GLY A 270 -26.57 4.99 -24.32
CA GLY A 270 -27.62 5.89 -24.78
C GLY A 270 -28.80 6.01 -23.84
N LEU A 271 -28.56 5.89 -22.52
CA LEU A 271 -29.55 6.07 -21.47
C LEU A 271 -29.64 7.53 -21.03
N GLU A 272 -30.83 7.96 -20.66
CA GLU A 272 -31.09 9.27 -20.05
C GLU A 272 -30.84 9.21 -18.55
N ILE A 273 -30.05 10.17 -18.02
CA ILE A 273 -29.82 10.30 -16.58
C ILE A 273 -31.02 11.04 -15.99
N LEU A 274 -31.77 10.37 -15.12
CA LEU A 274 -32.92 10.92 -14.43
C LEU A 274 -32.49 11.66 -13.14
N GLU A 275 -31.48 11.17 -12.45
CA GLU A 275 -30.97 11.78 -11.22
C GLU A 275 -29.45 11.50 -11.09
N LYS A 276 -28.67 12.51 -10.69
CA LYS A 276 -27.22 12.39 -10.42
C LYS A 276 -26.95 12.35 -8.92
N GLY A 277 -25.86 11.69 -8.54
CA GLY A 277 -25.38 11.69 -7.16
C GLY A 277 -26.32 10.97 -6.19
N VAL A 278 -26.94 9.87 -6.62
CA VAL A 278 -27.88 9.10 -5.78
C VAL A 278 -27.19 8.31 -4.67
N ASN A 279 -25.86 8.28 -4.64
CA ASN A 279 -25.08 7.68 -3.55
C ASN A 279 -25.05 8.58 -2.29
N GLN A 280 -25.03 7.94 -1.11
CA GLN A 280 -25.09 8.61 0.20
C GLN A 280 -23.87 9.47 0.50
N SER A 281 -22.67 9.03 0.07
CA SER A 281 -21.41 9.74 0.29
C SER A 281 -20.99 10.51 -0.95
N SER A 282 -20.84 11.81 -0.82
CA SER A 282 -20.33 12.68 -1.89
C SER A 282 -18.80 12.56 -2.09
N THR A 283 -18.10 11.93 -1.15
CA THR A 283 -16.64 11.73 -1.18
C THR A 283 -16.23 10.31 -1.58
N ASN A 284 -17.20 9.48 -2.02
CA ASN A 284 -16.91 8.14 -2.48
C ASN A 284 -15.93 8.16 -3.66
N SER A 285 -14.81 7.47 -3.52
CA SER A 285 -13.77 7.40 -4.54
C SER A 285 -13.16 6.01 -4.57
N THR A 286 -12.78 5.55 -5.75
CA THR A 286 -12.03 4.30 -5.93
C THR A 286 -10.64 4.64 -6.45
N ARG A 287 -9.64 4.06 -5.81
CA ARG A 287 -8.25 4.09 -6.25
C ARG A 287 -7.99 2.87 -7.13
N PHE A 288 -7.60 3.12 -8.37
CA PHE A 288 -7.16 2.13 -9.33
C PHE A 288 -5.64 2.17 -9.43
N ILE A 289 -5.03 1.01 -9.58
CA ILE A 289 -3.61 0.86 -9.87
C ILE A 289 -3.41 0.51 -11.33
N ILE A 290 -2.30 0.99 -11.89
CA ILE A 290 -1.83 0.62 -13.21
C ILE A 290 -0.71 -0.39 -13.02
N VAL A 291 -0.87 -1.57 -13.60
CA VAL A 291 0.01 -2.72 -13.39
C VAL A 291 0.63 -3.18 -14.70
N THR A 292 1.89 -3.58 -14.67
CA THR A 292 2.64 -4.15 -15.81
C THR A 292 3.57 -5.26 -15.33
N ASN A 293 4.03 -6.16 -16.21
CA ASN A 293 5.05 -7.17 -15.90
C ASN A 293 6.49 -6.62 -15.92
N GLN A 294 6.67 -5.37 -16.31
CA GLN A 294 7.99 -4.74 -16.39
C GLN A 294 8.41 -4.18 -15.03
N LYS A 295 9.65 -4.46 -14.61
CA LYS A 295 10.28 -3.88 -13.41
C LYS A 295 10.77 -2.46 -13.72
N ILE A 296 9.83 -1.54 -13.92
CA ILE A 296 10.12 -0.13 -14.22
C ILE A 296 9.48 0.79 -13.18
N PHE A 297 9.99 2.01 -13.09
CA PHE A 297 9.38 3.09 -12.31
C PHE A 297 9.67 4.45 -12.95
N LEU A 298 8.74 5.38 -12.76
CA LEU A 298 8.89 6.74 -13.28
C LEU A 298 9.91 7.53 -12.45
N LYS A 299 10.71 8.37 -13.12
CA LYS A 299 11.68 9.26 -12.47
C LYS A 299 11.03 10.17 -11.40
N ASN A 300 9.80 10.59 -11.63
CA ASN A 300 9.03 11.44 -10.73
C ASN A 300 8.05 10.67 -9.83
N ALA A 301 8.16 9.35 -9.75
CA ALA A 301 7.36 8.53 -8.83
C ALA A 301 7.58 8.96 -7.38
N LYS A 302 6.50 8.97 -6.59
CA LYS A 302 6.50 9.49 -5.21
C LYS A 302 6.05 8.50 -4.17
N LYS A 303 5.53 7.35 -4.58
CA LYS A 303 4.99 6.32 -3.72
C LYS A 303 5.63 4.98 -4.03
N VAL A 304 6.08 4.30 -3.00
CA VAL A 304 6.57 2.92 -3.08
C VAL A 304 5.62 2.00 -2.35
N SER A 305 5.23 0.91 -3.00
CA SER A 305 4.43 -0.15 -2.39
C SER A 305 5.27 -1.41 -2.25
N ILE A 306 5.23 -2.02 -1.07
CA ILE A 306 5.93 -3.27 -0.77
C ILE A 306 5.02 -4.23 -0.02
N CYS A 307 5.39 -5.50 -0.02
CA CYS A 307 4.86 -6.46 0.95
C CYS A 307 5.99 -7.31 1.56
N PHE A 308 5.76 -7.80 2.77
CA PHE A 308 6.68 -8.68 3.48
C PHE A 308 5.97 -9.51 4.53
N GLU A 309 6.62 -10.57 4.96
CA GLU A 309 6.19 -11.43 6.06
C GLU A 309 7.16 -11.26 7.23
N VAL A 310 6.64 -11.35 8.46
CA VAL A 310 7.46 -11.29 9.69
C VAL A 310 7.31 -12.57 10.48
N ALA A 311 8.29 -12.87 11.32
CA ALA A 311 8.17 -13.93 12.30
C ALA A 311 7.04 -13.60 13.29
N HIS A 312 6.29 -14.61 13.74
CA HIS A 312 5.25 -14.45 14.77
C HIS A 312 5.90 -14.38 16.15
N GLU A 313 6.58 -13.27 16.43
CA GLU A 313 7.32 -13.00 17.65
C GLU A 313 7.01 -11.59 18.16
N SER A 314 7.13 -11.38 19.48
CA SER A 314 6.92 -10.06 20.08
C SER A 314 7.88 -9.02 19.46
N GLY A 315 7.35 -7.85 19.07
CA GLY A 315 8.16 -6.77 18.50
C GLY A 315 8.51 -6.90 17.02
N SER A 316 8.28 -8.05 16.35
CA SER A 316 8.68 -8.26 14.94
C SER A 316 8.22 -7.15 14.00
N LEU A 317 6.94 -6.77 14.08
CA LEU A 317 6.41 -5.69 13.24
C LEU A 317 7.05 -4.33 13.57
N TYR A 318 7.27 -4.05 14.86
CA TYR A 318 7.92 -2.82 15.29
C TYR A 318 9.33 -2.68 14.69
N HIS A 319 10.12 -3.77 14.69
CA HIS A 319 11.45 -3.78 14.07
C HIS A 319 11.37 -3.48 12.57
N MET A 320 10.40 -4.07 11.86
CA MET A 320 10.20 -3.74 10.43
C MET A 320 9.83 -2.27 10.22
N LEU A 321 8.90 -1.73 11.02
CA LEU A 321 8.49 -0.33 10.92
C LEU A 321 9.61 0.66 11.28
N SER A 322 10.55 0.27 12.12
CA SER A 322 11.70 1.09 12.50
C SER A 322 12.57 1.49 11.30
N HIS A 323 12.64 0.65 10.25
CA HIS A 323 13.37 0.98 9.03
C HIS A 323 12.80 2.20 8.29
N PHE A 324 11.49 2.42 8.35
CA PHE A 324 10.85 3.62 7.78
C PHE A 324 11.16 4.85 8.66
N ILE A 325 10.98 4.72 9.98
CA ILE A 325 11.20 5.79 10.95
C ILE A 325 12.64 6.31 10.84
N TYR A 326 13.63 5.41 10.88
CA TYR A 326 15.05 5.79 10.86
C TYR A 326 15.54 6.33 9.52
N ASN A 327 14.81 6.09 8.42
CA ASN A 327 15.09 6.67 7.13
C ASN A 327 14.21 7.89 6.82
N ASN A 328 13.43 8.36 7.81
CA ASN A 328 12.49 9.48 7.69
C ASN A 328 11.53 9.31 6.50
N LEU A 329 11.01 8.09 6.34
CA LEU A 329 10.03 7.77 5.31
C LEU A 329 8.63 7.78 5.91
N ASN A 330 7.72 8.52 5.27
CA ASN A 330 6.33 8.63 5.70
C ASN A 330 5.52 7.46 5.15
N MET A 331 4.95 6.64 6.04
CA MET A 331 4.04 5.55 5.66
C MET A 331 2.63 6.11 5.47
N ASN A 332 2.05 5.88 4.30
CA ASN A 332 0.70 6.33 3.95
C ASN A 332 -0.34 5.28 4.28
N ARG A 333 0.08 4.01 4.31
CA ARG A 333 -0.80 2.88 4.50
C ARG A 333 -0.06 1.68 5.07
N ILE A 334 -0.75 0.94 5.92
CA ILE A 334 -0.38 -0.41 6.35
C ILE A 334 -1.63 -1.29 6.32
N GLU A 335 -1.52 -2.46 5.74
CA GLU A 335 -2.57 -3.46 5.65
C GLU A 335 -2.00 -4.83 5.97
N SER A 336 -2.74 -5.66 6.67
CA SER A 336 -2.33 -7.04 6.99
C SER A 336 -3.29 -8.05 6.35
N ARG A 337 -2.71 -9.08 5.74
CA ARG A 337 -3.47 -10.18 5.13
C ARG A 337 -3.01 -11.51 5.74
N PRO A 338 -3.92 -12.40 6.15
CA PRO A 338 -3.55 -13.76 6.52
C PRO A 338 -2.79 -14.45 5.37
N ILE A 339 -1.82 -15.27 5.73
CA ILE A 339 -1.11 -16.10 4.76
C ILE A 339 -1.86 -17.43 4.65
N GLU A 340 -2.20 -17.83 3.42
CA GLU A 340 -2.86 -19.09 3.15
C GLU A 340 -2.00 -20.25 3.66
N ASP A 341 -2.63 -21.28 4.24
CA ASP A 341 -2.00 -22.46 4.85
C ASP A 341 -1.05 -22.19 6.03
N ARG A 342 -0.99 -20.96 6.54
CA ARG A 342 -0.21 -20.62 7.74
C ARG A 342 -1.09 -19.92 8.78
N ASN A 343 -1.55 -20.69 9.77
CA ASN A 343 -2.41 -20.17 10.83
C ASN A 343 -1.71 -19.07 11.65
N TRP A 344 -2.38 -17.92 11.76
CA TRP A 344 -1.93 -16.77 12.55
C TRP A 344 -0.65 -16.08 12.05
N GLU A 345 -0.16 -16.41 10.85
CA GLU A 345 0.88 -15.65 10.16
C GLU A 345 0.27 -14.66 9.17
N TYR A 346 0.92 -13.50 9.04
CA TYR A 346 0.40 -12.38 8.25
C TYR A 346 1.45 -11.85 7.29
N ARG A 347 0.99 -11.45 6.12
CA ARG A 347 1.73 -10.62 5.19
C ARG A 347 1.28 -9.18 5.37
N PHE A 348 2.25 -8.27 5.47
CA PHE A 348 2.01 -6.84 5.59
C PHE A 348 2.27 -6.17 4.26
N PHE A 349 1.35 -5.27 3.89
CA PHE A 349 1.47 -4.42 2.72
C PHE A 349 1.63 -2.99 3.21
N ILE A 350 2.63 -2.27 2.69
CA ILE A 350 2.95 -0.90 3.10
C ILE A 350 3.11 -0.04 1.87
N ASP A 351 2.39 1.09 1.86
CA ASP A 351 2.61 2.19 0.93
C ASP A 351 3.32 3.32 1.69
N PHE A 352 4.39 3.87 1.13
CA PHE A 352 5.13 4.97 1.74
C PHE A 352 5.66 5.95 0.68
N ASP A 353 5.90 7.20 1.12
CA ASP A 353 6.44 8.25 0.26
C ASP A 353 7.91 7.98 -0.07
N GLY A 354 8.27 8.05 -1.35
CA GLY A 354 9.65 7.88 -1.79
C GLY A 354 9.81 7.46 -3.25
N ASN A 355 11.05 7.42 -3.68
CA ASN A 355 11.44 6.95 -4.99
C ASN A 355 12.54 5.89 -4.85
N LEU A 356 12.52 4.83 -5.67
CA LEU A 356 13.52 3.77 -5.65
C LEU A 356 14.94 4.26 -6.00
N SER A 357 15.07 5.47 -6.55
CA SER A 357 16.37 6.13 -6.76
C SER A 357 16.96 6.71 -5.46
N ASP A 358 16.12 7.02 -4.46
CA ASP A 358 16.53 7.69 -3.22
C ASP A 358 17.36 6.79 -2.31
N SER A 359 18.40 7.35 -1.71
CA SER A 359 19.28 6.61 -0.80
C SER A 359 18.54 6.15 0.47
N ALA A 360 17.65 6.98 1.02
CA ALA A 360 16.83 6.66 2.18
C ALA A 360 15.93 5.45 1.91
N VAL A 361 15.27 5.41 0.73
CA VAL A 361 14.43 4.30 0.30
C VAL A 361 15.26 3.03 0.11
N LYS A 362 16.40 3.11 -0.57
CA LYS A 362 17.30 1.96 -0.76
C LYS A 362 17.79 1.39 0.57
N ASN A 363 18.13 2.25 1.52
CA ASN A 363 18.56 1.83 2.86
C ASN A 363 17.44 1.11 3.63
N ALA A 364 16.23 1.68 3.63
CA ALA A 364 15.09 1.06 4.29
C ALA A 364 14.75 -0.31 3.67
N LEU A 365 14.67 -0.38 2.33
CA LEU A 365 14.35 -1.62 1.61
C LEU A 365 15.41 -2.70 1.83
N ARG A 366 16.67 -2.32 1.98
CA ARG A 366 17.73 -3.28 2.28
C ARG A 366 17.62 -3.84 3.69
N GLY A 367 17.44 -2.96 4.69
CA GLY A 367 17.23 -3.40 6.06
C GLY A 367 16.01 -4.31 6.20
N LEU A 368 14.90 -3.93 5.58
CA LEU A 368 13.70 -4.76 5.52
C LEU A 368 13.96 -6.13 4.88
N ARG A 369 14.71 -6.18 3.77
CA ARG A 369 15.02 -7.44 3.07
C ARG A 369 15.88 -8.38 3.90
N ASP A 370 16.81 -7.84 4.68
CA ASP A 370 17.70 -8.64 5.52
C ASP A 370 16.97 -9.26 6.72
N GLU A 371 15.90 -8.64 7.20
CA GLU A 371 15.14 -9.05 8.40
C GLU A 371 13.79 -9.73 8.09
N ALA A 372 13.11 -9.29 7.02
CA ALA A 372 11.82 -9.82 6.62
C ALA A 372 11.92 -11.19 5.93
N ARG A 373 10.80 -11.90 5.93
CA ARG A 373 10.60 -13.05 5.05
C ARG A 373 9.82 -12.63 3.81
N ASN A 374 10.10 -13.23 2.66
CA ASN A 374 9.34 -13.06 1.41
C ASN A 374 9.01 -11.61 1.06
N MET A 375 9.99 -10.71 1.18
CA MET A 375 9.81 -9.32 0.82
C MET A 375 9.74 -9.14 -0.70
N LYS A 376 8.69 -8.45 -1.18
CA LYS A 376 8.52 -8.05 -2.58
C LYS A 376 8.26 -6.54 -2.69
N ILE A 377 8.94 -5.88 -3.63
CA ILE A 377 8.59 -4.52 -4.06
C ILE A 377 7.46 -4.66 -5.07
N LEU A 378 6.29 -4.12 -4.75
CA LEU A 378 5.10 -4.20 -5.60
C LEU A 378 5.10 -3.11 -6.67
N GLY A 379 5.80 -1.99 -6.44
CA GLY A 379 5.94 -0.92 -7.42
C GLY A 379 6.44 0.38 -6.83
N ASN A 380 6.75 1.33 -7.74
CA ASN A 380 7.08 2.72 -7.42
C ASN A 380 6.42 3.63 -8.47
N TYR A 381 5.47 4.49 -8.03
CA TYR A 381 4.58 5.26 -8.89
C TYR A 381 4.18 6.61 -8.29
#